data_a44a196252a1dbe76fac0761ff396ef7
#
_entry.id   a44a196252a1dbe76fac0761ff396ef7
#
_cell.length_a   1.000
_cell.length_b   1.000
_cell.length_c   1.000
_cell.angle_alpha   90.00
_cell.angle_beta   90.00
_cell.angle_gamma   90.00
#
_symmetry.space_group_name_H-M   'P 1'
#
loop_
_entity.id
_entity.type
_entity.pdbx_description
1 polymer ?
#
loop_
_entity_poly.entity_id
_entity_poly.type
_entity_poly.pdbx_seq_one_letter_code
_entity_poly.pdbx_strand_id
1 'polypeptide(L)'
;MAKSISYIGDFIEQTSKRNKDCAILNVLSVSNSQGFIQQSEQFENRIVASDDTSNYKIVARNDFAFNPARINVGSIARLTTFERGIVSPMYICFRTKDNLFPEYLDYYFESKRFFAEIQKRLEGSVRQCLSFEGLCNIPLCIPTVEVQQQIGKRLSTLAKEIKLEIDFLELLQRQKRFLLHQIFI
;
A
#
# COMPACT_ATOMS: atom_id res chain seq x y z
N MET A 1 10.89 33.13 6.71
CA MET A 1 10.50 32.66 5.38
C MET A 1 9.24 31.81 5.49
N ALA A 2 8.14 32.23 4.87
CA ALA A 2 6.93 31.42 4.84
C ALA A 2 7.25 30.12 4.07
N LYS A 3 7.11 28.96 4.71
CA LYS A 3 7.21 27.68 4.00
C LYS A 3 6.05 27.65 3.00
N SER A 4 6.37 27.61 1.71
CA SER A 4 5.36 27.36 0.67
C SER A 4 4.66 26.04 1.03
N ILE A 5 3.34 26.04 0.99
CA ILE A 5 2.55 24.85 1.22
C ILE A 5 2.74 23.98 -0.04
N SER A 6 3.29 22.77 0.15
CA SER A 6 3.40 21.77 -0.91
C SER A 6 2.29 20.75 -0.76
N TYR A 7 1.94 20.09 -1.84
CA TYR A 7 0.88 19.08 -1.88
C TYR A 7 1.42 17.75 -2.38
N ILE A 8 0.76 16.64 -2.07
CA ILE A 8 1.19 15.30 -2.55
C ILE A 8 1.33 15.29 -4.08
N GLY A 9 0.42 15.93 -4.81
CA GLY A 9 0.44 16.02 -6.28
C GLY A 9 1.71 16.63 -6.88
N ASP A 10 2.42 17.48 -6.12
CA ASP A 10 3.70 18.03 -6.56
C ASP A 10 4.77 16.95 -6.73
N PHE A 11 4.64 15.84 -6.01
CA PHE A 11 5.65 14.80 -5.81
C PHE A 11 5.30 13.43 -6.37
N ILE A 12 4.09 13.25 -6.92
CA ILE A 12 3.65 11.98 -7.49
C ILE A 12 3.18 12.16 -8.93
N GLU A 13 3.15 11.06 -9.66
CA GLU A 13 2.56 10.98 -10.99
C GLU A 13 1.66 9.75 -11.13
N GLN A 14 0.52 9.90 -11.78
CA GLN A 14 -0.40 8.79 -12.01
C GLN A 14 0.16 7.84 -13.07
N THR A 15 0.02 6.55 -12.84
CA THR A 15 0.37 5.50 -13.80
C THR A 15 -0.88 4.78 -14.28
N SER A 16 -0.98 4.55 -15.60
CA SER A 16 -2.15 3.90 -16.21
C SER A 16 -1.81 2.89 -17.29
N LYS A 17 -0.53 2.44 -17.33
CA LYS A 17 -0.07 1.45 -18.30
C LYS A 17 -0.85 0.14 -18.13
N ARG A 18 -1.43 -0.37 -19.21
CA ARG A 18 -2.26 -1.58 -19.21
C ARG A 18 -1.47 -2.79 -19.70
N ASN A 19 -1.87 -3.98 -19.27
CA ASN A 19 -1.33 -5.28 -19.65
C ASN A 19 -1.91 -5.76 -20.99
N LYS A 20 -1.81 -4.94 -22.04
CA LYS A 20 -2.49 -5.16 -23.33
C LYS A 20 -2.15 -6.50 -24.00
N ASP A 21 -0.94 -6.96 -23.83
CA ASP A 21 -0.40 -8.20 -24.35
C ASP A 21 -0.64 -9.40 -23.43
N CYS A 22 -1.28 -9.19 -22.29
CA CYS A 22 -1.49 -10.20 -21.24
C CYS A 22 -0.21 -10.93 -20.79
N ALA A 23 0.95 -10.27 -20.96
CA ALA A 23 2.26 -10.89 -20.68
C ALA A 23 2.53 -11.02 -19.16
N ILE A 24 1.85 -10.23 -18.32
CA ILE A 24 2.00 -10.30 -16.86
C ILE A 24 0.79 -11.05 -16.28
N LEU A 25 1.08 -12.19 -15.65
CA LEU A 25 0.06 -13.08 -15.07
C LEU A 25 -0.12 -12.90 -13.55
N ASN A 26 0.82 -12.20 -12.89
CA ASN A 26 0.79 -11.98 -11.44
C ASN A 26 -0.30 -10.96 -11.07
N VAL A 27 -1.50 -11.45 -10.76
CA VAL A 27 -2.64 -10.62 -10.37
C VAL A 27 -2.57 -10.30 -8.89
N LEU A 28 -2.55 -9.00 -8.56
CA LEU A 28 -2.40 -8.48 -7.21
C LEU A 28 -3.66 -7.75 -6.74
N SER A 29 -3.86 -7.78 -5.44
CA SER A 29 -4.83 -6.96 -4.72
C SER A 29 -4.15 -6.17 -3.61
N VAL A 30 -4.76 -5.07 -3.18
CA VAL A 30 -4.29 -4.29 -2.02
C VAL A 30 -5.10 -4.67 -0.80
N SER A 31 -4.45 -5.36 0.13
CA SER A 31 -4.97 -5.67 1.47
C SER A 31 -4.81 -4.46 2.39
N ASN A 32 -5.74 -4.28 3.33
CA ASN A 32 -5.67 -3.21 4.33
C ASN A 32 -4.55 -3.40 5.36
N SER A 33 -4.02 -4.61 5.51
CA SER A 33 -3.03 -4.96 6.56
C SER A 33 -1.74 -5.57 6.03
N GLN A 34 -1.76 -6.14 4.81
CA GLN A 34 -0.62 -6.88 4.25
C GLN A 34 -0.01 -6.22 3.00
N GLY A 35 -0.53 -5.05 2.62
CA GLY A 35 -0.09 -4.39 1.39
C GLY A 35 -0.51 -5.14 0.13
N PHE A 36 0.40 -5.26 -0.84
CA PHE A 36 0.12 -6.05 -2.04
C PHE A 36 0.25 -7.55 -1.77
N ILE A 37 -0.81 -8.28 -2.07
CA ILE A 37 -0.89 -9.75 -1.97
C ILE A 37 -1.37 -10.33 -3.29
N GLN A 38 -1.06 -11.60 -3.53
CA GLN A 38 -1.62 -12.32 -4.67
C GLN A 38 -3.12 -12.50 -4.49
N GLN A 39 -3.87 -12.30 -5.56
CA GLN A 39 -5.33 -12.38 -5.49
C GLN A 39 -5.81 -13.80 -5.13
N SER A 40 -5.08 -14.83 -5.52
CA SER A 40 -5.33 -16.22 -5.14
C SER A 40 -5.25 -16.46 -3.62
N GLU A 41 -4.36 -15.76 -2.93
CA GLU A 41 -4.21 -15.86 -1.46
C GLU A 41 -5.34 -15.16 -0.73
N GLN A 42 -5.83 -14.04 -1.28
CA GLN A 42 -6.91 -13.26 -0.67
C GLN A 42 -8.27 -13.96 -0.70
N PHE A 43 -8.53 -14.80 -1.69
CA PHE A 43 -9.83 -15.39 -1.95
C PHE A 43 -9.83 -16.92 -1.85
N GLU A 44 -8.97 -17.51 -1.01
CA GLU A 44 -8.93 -18.97 -0.74
C GLU A 44 -8.95 -19.80 -2.04
N ASN A 45 -8.08 -19.47 -2.99
CA ASN A 45 -7.98 -20.10 -4.31
C ASN A 45 -9.20 -19.91 -5.26
N ARG A 46 -10.09 -18.97 -4.99
CA ARG A 46 -11.11 -18.59 -5.99
C ARG A 46 -10.48 -17.67 -7.04
N ILE A 47 -10.64 -18.02 -8.30
CA ILE A 47 -10.26 -17.15 -9.42
C ILE A 47 -11.28 -16.00 -9.47
N VAL A 48 -10.89 -14.82 -8.97
CA VAL A 48 -11.71 -13.59 -8.99
C VAL A 48 -11.27 -12.68 -10.14
N ALA A 49 -10.07 -12.92 -10.69
CA ALA A 49 -9.62 -12.20 -11.87
C ALA A 49 -10.49 -12.57 -13.08
N SER A 50 -10.78 -11.60 -13.92
CA SER A 50 -11.37 -11.84 -15.23
C SER A 50 -10.42 -12.69 -16.07
N ASP A 51 -10.94 -13.56 -16.93
CA ASP A 51 -10.15 -14.33 -17.91
C ASP A 51 -9.35 -13.39 -18.83
N ASP A 52 -9.91 -12.21 -19.13
CA ASP A 52 -9.22 -11.13 -19.85
C ASP A 52 -8.62 -10.11 -18.86
N THR A 53 -7.30 -10.11 -18.77
CA THR A 53 -6.50 -9.17 -17.97
C THR A 53 -5.89 -8.02 -18.78
N SER A 54 -6.25 -7.88 -20.07
CA SER A 54 -5.70 -6.84 -20.98
C SER A 54 -5.94 -5.41 -20.47
N ASN A 55 -7.03 -5.19 -19.74
CA ASN A 55 -7.39 -3.90 -19.14
C ASN A 55 -6.79 -3.65 -17.75
N TYR A 56 -6.18 -4.66 -17.14
CA TYR A 56 -5.53 -4.52 -15.83
C TYR A 56 -4.34 -3.55 -15.92
N LYS A 57 -4.11 -2.81 -14.85
CA LYS A 57 -3.02 -1.83 -14.77
C LYS A 57 -1.75 -2.51 -14.28
N ILE A 58 -0.63 -2.23 -14.94
CA ILE A 58 0.69 -2.71 -14.55
C ILE A 58 1.20 -1.87 -13.40
N VAL A 59 1.70 -2.52 -12.37
CA VAL A 59 2.41 -1.93 -11.24
C VAL A 59 3.79 -2.56 -11.14
N ALA A 60 4.81 -1.74 -10.91
CA ALA A 60 6.20 -2.15 -10.73
C ALA A 60 6.64 -1.92 -9.28
N ARG A 61 7.79 -2.48 -8.90
CA ARG A 61 8.38 -2.25 -7.58
C ARG A 61 8.46 -0.75 -7.27
N ASN A 62 8.04 -0.36 -6.07
CA ASN A 62 7.87 1.02 -5.57
C ASN A 62 6.72 1.82 -6.18
N ASP A 63 5.94 1.29 -7.12
CA ASP A 63 4.65 1.89 -7.48
C ASP A 63 3.65 1.70 -6.33
N PHE A 64 2.70 2.61 -6.25
CA PHE A 64 1.59 2.58 -5.30
C PHE A 64 0.28 2.28 -6.02
N ALA A 65 -0.62 1.63 -5.30
CA ALA A 65 -2.02 1.52 -5.72
C ALA A 65 -2.96 1.69 -4.54
N PHE A 66 -4.12 2.29 -4.79
CA PHE A 66 -5.19 2.34 -3.81
C PHE A 66 -6.56 2.08 -4.44
N ASN A 67 -7.47 1.55 -3.63
CA ASN A 67 -8.87 1.42 -4.00
C ASN A 67 -9.61 2.69 -3.57
N PRO A 68 -10.14 3.50 -4.52
CA PRO A 68 -10.85 4.76 -4.20
C PRO A 68 -11.95 4.60 -3.16
N ALA A 69 -12.72 3.53 -3.24
CA ALA A 69 -13.87 3.27 -2.37
C ALA A 69 -13.49 2.60 -1.02
N ARG A 70 -12.22 2.28 -0.80
CA ARG A 70 -11.73 1.57 0.40
C ARG A 70 -10.49 2.19 1.01
N ILE A 71 -10.05 3.33 0.53
CA ILE A 71 -8.87 4.03 1.07
C ILE A 71 -9.10 4.47 2.53
N ASN A 72 -10.34 4.77 2.89
CA ASN A 72 -10.75 5.13 4.25
C ASN A 72 -10.56 4.00 5.29
N VAL A 73 -10.43 2.76 4.83
CA VAL A 73 -10.12 1.58 5.65
C VAL A 73 -8.70 1.03 5.40
N GLY A 74 -7.83 1.83 4.78
CA GLY A 74 -6.41 1.52 4.60
C GLY A 74 -6.06 0.78 3.30
N SER A 75 -6.94 0.71 2.29
CA SER A 75 -6.63 0.07 1.02
C SER A 75 -5.74 0.96 0.14
N ILE A 76 -4.53 1.21 0.59
CA ILE A 76 -3.43 1.87 -0.13
C ILE A 76 -2.12 1.17 0.23
N ALA A 77 -1.25 0.89 -0.74
CA ALA A 77 0.03 0.27 -0.48
C ALA A 77 1.07 0.56 -1.56
N ARG A 78 2.35 0.39 -1.20
CA ARG A 78 3.51 0.36 -2.08
C ARG A 78 3.88 -1.09 -2.43
N LEU A 79 4.17 -1.36 -3.70
CA LEU A 79 4.62 -2.69 -4.13
C LEU A 79 6.08 -2.93 -3.71
N THR A 80 6.27 -3.83 -2.74
CA THR A 80 7.59 -4.19 -2.20
C THR A 80 7.93 -5.66 -2.36
N THR A 81 6.92 -6.53 -2.43
CA THR A 81 7.06 -7.99 -2.43
C THR A 81 7.37 -8.59 -3.79
N PHE A 82 6.96 -7.91 -4.87
CA PHE A 82 7.14 -8.39 -6.25
C PHE A 82 7.85 -7.32 -7.08
N GLU A 83 8.56 -7.74 -8.13
CA GLU A 83 9.17 -6.81 -9.10
C GLU A 83 8.11 -6.10 -9.94
N ARG A 84 7.04 -6.83 -10.29
CA ARG A 84 5.89 -6.30 -11.03
C ARG A 84 4.68 -7.22 -10.91
N GLY A 85 3.51 -6.63 -11.13
CA GLY A 85 2.26 -7.36 -11.20
C GLY A 85 1.20 -6.52 -11.90
N ILE A 86 -0.03 -7.00 -11.89
CA ILE A 86 -1.19 -6.29 -12.43
C ILE A 86 -2.28 -6.18 -11.38
N VAL A 87 -3.00 -5.06 -11.41
CA VAL A 87 -4.16 -4.81 -10.53
C VAL A 87 -5.40 -4.49 -11.36
N SER A 88 -6.58 -4.78 -10.80
CA SER A 88 -7.85 -4.45 -11.43
C SER A 88 -7.92 -2.98 -11.86
N PRO A 89 -8.62 -2.66 -12.97
CA PRO A 89 -8.79 -1.29 -13.47
C PRO A 89 -9.34 -0.29 -12.45
N MET A 90 -10.06 -0.77 -11.42
CA MET A 90 -10.64 0.04 -10.35
C MET A 90 -9.60 0.71 -9.46
N TYR A 91 -8.40 0.16 -9.34
CA TYR A 91 -7.33 0.76 -8.56
C TYR A 91 -6.78 2.00 -9.24
N ILE A 92 -6.48 3.04 -8.46
CA ILE A 92 -5.67 4.17 -8.90
C ILE A 92 -4.22 3.85 -8.58
N CYS A 93 -3.36 3.89 -9.62
CA CYS A 93 -1.94 3.59 -9.51
C CYS A 93 -1.12 4.87 -9.73
N PHE A 94 -0.04 5.02 -8.99
CA PHE A 94 0.85 6.17 -9.09
C PHE A 94 2.26 5.82 -8.59
N ARG A 95 3.22 6.67 -8.89
CA ARG A 95 4.60 6.58 -8.39
C ARG A 95 5.09 7.92 -7.86
N THR A 96 6.13 7.89 -7.07
CA THR A 96 6.82 9.10 -6.62
C THR A 96 7.73 9.64 -7.72
N LYS A 97 7.90 10.95 -7.75
CA LYS A 97 8.95 11.64 -8.49
C LYS A 97 10.27 11.61 -7.69
N ASP A 98 11.38 11.99 -8.31
CA ASP A 98 12.74 11.87 -7.75
C ASP A 98 12.96 12.59 -6.40
N ASN A 99 12.16 13.62 -6.11
CA ASN A 99 12.25 14.41 -4.89
C ASN A 99 11.44 13.86 -3.70
N LEU A 100 10.70 12.77 -3.89
CA LEU A 100 9.96 12.07 -2.83
C LEU A 100 10.36 10.60 -2.76
N PHE A 101 10.99 10.22 -1.64
CA PHE A 101 11.40 8.83 -1.43
C PHE A 101 10.18 7.93 -1.17
N PRO A 102 10.00 6.83 -1.94
CA PRO A 102 8.79 6.01 -1.87
C PRO A 102 8.50 5.46 -0.47
N GLU A 103 9.53 5.00 0.24
CA GLU A 103 9.39 4.44 1.58
C GLU A 103 8.94 5.49 2.62
N TYR A 104 9.39 6.74 2.46
CA TYR A 104 8.94 7.84 3.30
C TYR A 104 7.43 8.13 3.10
N LEU A 105 6.96 8.12 1.85
CA LEU A 105 5.55 8.31 1.52
C LEU A 105 4.69 7.15 2.04
N ASP A 106 5.20 5.92 1.96
CA ASP A 106 4.53 4.72 2.48
C ASP A 106 4.22 4.86 3.97
N TYR A 107 5.21 5.23 4.78
CA TYR A 107 5.00 5.51 6.21
C TYR A 107 4.11 6.74 6.49
N TYR A 108 4.15 7.74 5.61
CA TYR A 108 3.21 8.85 5.74
C TYR A 108 1.76 8.38 5.63
N PHE A 109 1.47 7.42 4.76
CA PHE A 109 0.13 6.85 4.60
C PHE A 109 -0.37 6.07 5.82
N GLU A 110 0.53 5.59 6.69
CA GLU A 110 0.16 4.98 7.97
C GLU A 110 -0.17 6.02 9.06
N SER A 111 0.11 7.30 8.82
CA SER A 111 -0.04 8.34 9.83
C SER A 111 -1.48 8.75 10.08
N LYS A 112 -1.80 9.09 11.34
CA LYS A 112 -3.10 9.69 11.71
C LYS A 112 -3.40 10.99 10.94
N ARG A 113 -2.35 11.72 10.55
CA ARG A 113 -2.47 12.95 9.75
C ARG A 113 -3.03 12.65 8.37
N PHE A 114 -2.50 11.64 7.69
CA PHE A 114 -3.01 11.23 6.38
C PHE A 114 -4.48 10.79 6.47
N PHE A 115 -4.83 9.99 7.48
CA PHE A 115 -6.23 9.58 7.70
C PHE A 115 -7.17 10.77 7.89
N ALA A 116 -6.78 11.77 8.68
CA ALA A 116 -7.56 12.98 8.88
C ALA A 116 -7.73 13.79 7.57
N GLU A 117 -6.70 13.83 6.72
CA GLU A 117 -6.77 14.54 5.43
C GLU A 117 -7.62 13.81 4.40
N ILE A 118 -7.62 12.47 4.39
CA ILE A 118 -8.54 11.67 3.55
C ILE A 118 -9.99 11.99 3.89
N GLN A 119 -10.35 11.94 5.18
CA GLN A 119 -11.74 12.15 5.62
C GLN A 119 -12.33 13.48 5.14
N LYS A 120 -11.50 14.52 5.00
CA LYS A 120 -11.93 15.83 4.49
C LYS A 120 -12.20 15.87 3.00
N ARG A 121 -11.70 14.87 2.24
CA ARG A 121 -11.69 14.84 0.76
C ARG A 121 -12.45 13.67 0.16
N LEU A 122 -13.09 12.87 1.01
CA LEU A 122 -13.95 11.81 0.52
C LEU A 122 -15.19 12.41 -0.14
N GLU A 123 -15.50 11.95 -1.33
CA GLU A 123 -16.64 12.37 -2.14
C GLU A 123 -17.69 11.26 -2.21
N GLY A 124 -18.96 11.65 -2.29
CA GLY A 124 -20.09 10.73 -2.41
C GLY A 124 -20.87 10.50 -1.14
N SER A 125 -22.20 10.43 -1.26
CA SER A 125 -23.12 10.29 -0.12
C SER A 125 -23.35 8.83 0.30
N VAL A 126 -23.32 7.88 -0.65
CA VAL A 126 -23.60 6.45 -0.41
C VAL A 126 -22.31 5.63 -0.37
N ARG A 127 -21.39 5.89 -1.28
CA ARG A 127 -20.03 5.33 -1.31
C ARG A 127 -19.02 6.44 -1.34
N GLN A 128 -18.38 6.66 -0.22
CA GLN A 128 -17.31 7.64 -0.14
C GLN A 128 -16.08 7.13 -0.88
N CYS A 129 -15.59 7.91 -1.85
CA CYS A 129 -14.41 7.61 -2.65
C CYS A 129 -13.41 8.75 -2.59
N LEU A 130 -12.13 8.45 -2.64
CA LEU A 130 -11.08 9.44 -2.86
C LEU A 130 -10.64 9.39 -4.32
N SER A 131 -10.77 10.50 -5.04
CA SER A 131 -10.22 10.65 -6.39
C SER A 131 -8.69 10.80 -6.34
N PHE A 132 -8.01 10.64 -7.50
CA PHE A 132 -6.58 10.93 -7.59
C PHE A 132 -6.30 12.42 -7.32
N GLU A 133 -7.17 13.30 -7.79
CA GLU A 133 -7.10 14.73 -7.51
C GLU A 133 -7.25 15.03 -6.03
N GLY A 134 -8.19 14.37 -5.34
CA GLY A 134 -8.35 14.45 -3.90
C GLY A 134 -7.08 14.04 -3.14
N LEU A 135 -6.40 12.98 -3.58
CA LEU A 135 -5.09 12.59 -3.04
C LEU A 135 -4.03 13.67 -3.31
N CYS A 136 -3.96 14.19 -4.55
CA CYS A 136 -3.02 15.22 -4.93
C CYS A 136 -3.16 16.50 -4.11
N ASN A 137 -4.36 16.86 -3.69
CA ASN A 137 -4.68 18.06 -2.91
C ASN A 137 -4.42 17.92 -1.41
N ILE A 138 -3.82 16.83 -0.94
CA ILE A 138 -3.42 16.67 0.47
C ILE A 138 -2.14 17.47 0.72
N PRO A 139 -2.12 18.37 1.73
CA PRO A 139 -0.92 19.11 2.09
C PRO A 139 0.18 18.18 2.62
N LEU A 140 1.35 18.25 2.02
CA LEU A 140 2.52 17.46 2.42
C LEU A 140 3.75 18.37 2.56
N CYS A 141 4.29 18.42 3.76
CA CYS A 141 5.57 19.08 3.99
C CYS A 141 6.66 18.00 4.03
N ILE A 142 7.53 17.98 3.02
CA ILE A 142 8.62 17.00 2.93
C ILE A 142 9.94 17.63 3.39
N PRO A 143 10.79 16.90 4.11
CA PRO A 143 12.18 17.28 4.36
C PRO A 143 13.04 17.00 3.12
N THR A 144 14.34 17.26 3.21
CA THR A 144 15.29 16.90 2.14
C THR A 144 15.30 15.38 1.91
N VAL A 145 15.72 14.94 0.72
CA VAL A 145 15.73 13.50 0.34
C VAL A 145 16.57 12.68 1.31
N GLU A 146 17.70 13.22 1.78
CA GLU A 146 18.58 12.54 2.76
C GLU A 146 17.83 12.28 4.08
N VAL A 147 17.08 13.26 4.56
CA VAL A 147 16.27 13.12 5.79
C VAL A 147 15.14 12.15 5.58
N GLN A 148 14.46 12.16 4.41
CA GLN A 148 13.43 11.18 4.07
C GLN A 148 14.00 9.75 4.11
N GLN A 149 15.17 9.51 3.52
CA GLN A 149 15.84 8.22 3.52
C GLN A 149 16.21 7.77 4.94
N GLN A 150 16.72 8.68 5.78
CA GLN A 150 17.02 8.36 7.18
C GLN A 150 15.77 7.97 7.97
N ILE A 151 14.65 8.69 7.78
CA ILE A 151 13.38 8.39 8.43
C ILE A 151 12.86 7.03 7.94
N GLY A 152 12.81 6.79 6.62
CA GLY A 152 12.40 5.53 6.02
C GLY A 152 13.20 4.37 6.58
N LYS A 153 14.56 4.46 6.56
CA LYS A 153 15.44 3.42 7.09
C LYS A 153 15.21 3.11 8.57
N ARG A 154 15.00 4.13 9.41
CA ARG A 154 14.74 3.93 10.84
C ARG A 154 13.40 3.22 11.06
N LEU A 155 12.35 3.66 10.37
CA LEU A 155 11.01 3.05 10.47
C LEU A 155 10.99 1.62 9.92
N SER A 156 11.68 1.34 8.81
CA SER A 156 11.83 -0.02 8.27
C SER A 156 12.56 -0.94 9.23
N THR A 157 13.59 -0.44 9.93
CA THR A 157 14.29 -1.25 10.93
C THR A 157 13.35 -1.62 12.06
N LEU A 158 12.61 -0.65 12.61
CA LEU A 158 11.63 -0.90 13.66
C LEU A 158 10.51 -1.86 13.20
N ALA A 159 10.01 -1.70 11.97
CA ALA A 159 8.99 -2.59 11.42
C ALA A 159 9.49 -4.05 11.31
N LYS A 160 10.77 -4.24 10.93
CA LYS A 160 11.40 -5.57 10.90
C LYS A 160 11.54 -6.16 12.29
N GLU A 161 11.97 -5.38 13.28
CA GLU A 161 12.07 -5.81 14.67
C GLU A 161 10.70 -6.23 15.21
N ILE A 162 9.68 -5.40 15.02
CA ILE A 162 8.30 -5.73 15.42
C ILE A 162 7.84 -7.04 14.76
N LYS A 163 8.12 -7.23 13.48
CA LYS A 163 7.74 -8.46 12.77
C LYS A 163 8.44 -9.69 13.37
N LEU A 164 9.73 -9.61 13.67
CA LEU A 164 10.48 -10.69 14.31
C LEU A 164 9.91 -11.04 15.68
N GLU A 165 9.55 -10.06 16.50
CA GLU A 165 8.95 -10.28 17.80
C GLU A 165 7.57 -10.93 17.71
N ILE A 166 6.76 -10.54 16.71
CA ILE A 166 5.47 -11.18 16.44
C ILE A 166 5.66 -12.65 16.05
N ASP A 167 6.57 -12.93 15.12
CA ASP A 167 6.85 -14.30 14.66
C ASP A 167 7.39 -15.17 15.83
N PHE A 168 8.23 -14.61 16.67
CA PHE A 168 8.72 -15.27 17.88
C PHE A 168 7.60 -15.56 18.89
N LEU A 169 6.71 -14.61 19.11
CA LEU A 169 5.54 -14.81 19.97
C LEU A 169 4.63 -15.94 19.46
N GLU A 170 4.39 -15.99 18.15
CA GLU A 170 3.62 -17.06 17.52
C GLU A 170 4.28 -18.43 17.74
N LEU A 171 5.60 -18.51 17.60
CA LEU A 171 6.37 -19.73 17.85
C LEU A 171 6.21 -20.21 19.31
N LEU A 172 6.37 -19.31 20.28
CA LEU A 172 6.18 -19.62 21.70
C LEU A 172 4.76 -20.07 22.01
N GLN A 173 3.76 -19.46 21.38
CA GLN A 173 2.36 -19.88 21.52
C GLN A 173 2.11 -21.29 20.96
N ARG A 174 2.75 -21.63 19.83
CA ARG A 174 2.70 -23.01 19.27
C ARG A 174 3.36 -24.00 20.21
N GLN A 175 4.53 -23.67 20.75
CA GLN A 175 5.23 -24.52 21.70
C GLN A 175 4.40 -24.74 22.97
N LYS A 176 3.80 -23.69 23.53
CA LYS A 176 2.90 -23.79 24.68
C LYS A 176 1.72 -24.73 24.38
N ARG A 177 1.05 -24.60 23.25
CA ARG A 177 -0.05 -25.51 22.87
C ARG A 177 0.40 -26.95 22.75
N PHE A 178 1.56 -27.17 22.13
CA PHE A 178 2.13 -28.52 22.02
C PHE A 178 2.38 -29.15 23.39
N LEU A 179 3.04 -28.43 24.30
CA LEU A 179 3.32 -28.93 25.66
C LEU A 179 2.03 -29.22 26.46
N LEU A 180 1.05 -28.32 26.39
CA LEU A 180 -0.24 -28.54 27.03
C LEU A 180 -0.93 -29.82 26.51
N HIS A 181 -0.86 -30.05 25.19
CA HIS A 181 -1.41 -31.28 24.62
C HIS A 181 -0.66 -32.55 25.05
N GLN A 182 0.66 -32.45 25.26
CA GLN A 182 1.45 -33.60 25.76
C GLN A 182 1.23 -33.91 27.24
N ILE A 183 0.92 -32.89 28.04
CA ILE A 183 0.83 -33.04 29.51
C ILE A 183 -0.59 -33.48 29.96
N PHE A 184 -1.61 -33.06 29.21
CA PHE A 184 -3.03 -33.22 29.59
C PHE A 184 -3.83 -34.13 28.64
N ILE A 185 -3.18 -35.06 27.98
CA ILE A 185 -3.86 -36.19 27.28
C ILE A 185 -4.27 -37.25 28.22
#